data_713f8e7cbaab6f2b2a63ce703845fe14
#
_entry.id   713f8e7cbaab6f2b2a63ce703845fe14
#
_cell.length_a   1.000
_cell.length_b   1.000
_cell.length_c   1.000
_cell.angle_alpha   90.00
_cell.angle_beta   90.00
_cell.angle_gamma   90.00
#
_symmetry.space_group_name_H-M   'P 1'
#
loop_
_entity.id
_entity.type
_entity.pdbx_description
1 polymer ?
#
loop_
_entity_poly.entity_id
_entity_poly.type
_entity_poly.pdbx_seq_one_letter_code
_entity_poly.pdbx_strand_id
1 'polypeptide(L)'
;MSTKKKVAFHTLGCKLNFTETSTIARSFLENGFELTDFSKKADFYVINTCSVTDNADKKFKNVLNRAKKSNPNAFNIVVGCYAQLKPKSISKMPGVDLVLGANEKFNVIDYIGQLDKANTFVYSCDINDVKKYESSYSVDDRTRSFLKVQDGCDYKCTYCTIPNARGISRSDSLENIKINVSEIASKDIKEIILTGVNIGDYGKGEFGNKRHETTFLELIKELDLTKNINRFRISSIEPNLLKNDIIDFVASSNLFVPHFHIPLQSGSNKILRLMKRRYRKELYEDRLRYIHSKIRDVCIGVDVIVGFPGETDSDFHETYNFLLNLDISYLHVFSYSERDNTEASNMLNPVPKNIRHERSKMLRSLSEKKRKIFYYSQINRLKPVLFESENKLGYIYGYTDNYVR
;
A
#
# COMPACT_ATOMS: atom_id res chain seq x y z
N MET A 1 -34.07 24.49 -6.38
CA MET A 1 -33.07 23.75 -5.59
C MET A 1 -31.79 23.71 -6.40
N SER A 2 -30.70 24.27 -5.93
CA SER A 2 -29.39 24.16 -6.60
C SER A 2 -29.01 22.68 -6.64
N THR A 3 -28.77 22.15 -7.82
CA THR A 3 -28.27 20.77 -7.97
C THR A 3 -26.89 20.66 -7.32
N LYS A 4 -26.74 19.73 -6.35
CA LYS A 4 -25.44 19.48 -5.71
C LYS A 4 -24.40 19.12 -6.76
N LYS A 5 -23.21 19.71 -6.67
CA LYS A 5 -22.08 19.35 -7.53
C LYS A 5 -21.62 17.93 -7.24
N LYS A 6 -21.28 17.18 -8.30
CA LYS A 6 -20.90 15.77 -8.23
C LYS A 6 -19.39 15.61 -8.33
N VAL A 7 -18.85 14.72 -7.52
CA VAL A 7 -17.44 14.34 -7.56
C VAL A 7 -17.28 12.81 -7.70
N ALA A 8 -16.34 12.40 -8.53
CA ALA A 8 -16.01 11.01 -8.76
C ALA A 8 -14.53 10.76 -8.47
N PHE A 9 -14.22 9.62 -7.84
CA PHE A 9 -12.87 9.26 -7.43
C PHE A 9 -12.35 8.04 -8.17
N HIS A 10 -11.06 8.05 -8.49
CA HIS A 10 -10.36 6.86 -8.97
C HIS A 10 -9.01 6.73 -8.29
N THR A 11 -8.79 5.59 -7.63
CA THR A 11 -7.55 5.33 -6.91
C THR A 11 -6.67 4.35 -7.68
N LEU A 12 -5.47 4.79 -8.00
CA LEU A 12 -4.39 3.95 -8.49
C LEU A 12 -3.39 3.71 -7.35
N GLY A 13 -2.90 2.47 -7.19
CA GLY A 13 -1.80 2.17 -6.29
C GLY A 13 -2.16 1.29 -5.09
N CYS A 14 -1.62 1.66 -3.94
CA CYS A 14 -1.60 0.82 -2.74
C CYS A 14 -2.74 1.13 -1.76
N LYS A 15 -2.78 0.38 -0.66
CA LYS A 15 -3.74 0.57 0.43
C LYS A 15 -3.72 1.98 1.01
N LEU A 16 -2.52 2.60 1.11
CA LEU A 16 -2.38 3.99 1.56
C LEU A 16 -3.13 4.96 0.64
N ASN A 17 -3.01 4.81 -0.67
CA ASN A 17 -3.76 5.66 -1.59
C ASN A 17 -5.27 5.48 -1.42
N PHE A 18 -5.73 4.27 -1.11
CA PHE A 18 -7.15 4.03 -0.81
C PHE A 18 -7.61 4.73 0.46
N THR A 19 -6.84 4.68 1.56
CA THR A 19 -7.19 5.42 2.78
C THR A 19 -7.27 6.92 2.51
N GLU A 20 -6.28 7.46 1.81
CA GLU A 20 -6.20 8.88 1.46
C GLU A 20 -7.39 9.31 0.58
N THR A 21 -7.72 8.53 -0.45
CA THR A 21 -8.89 8.83 -1.30
C THR A 21 -10.18 8.82 -0.50
N SER A 22 -10.38 7.86 0.41
CA SER A 22 -11.57 7.79 1.24
C SER A 22 -11.69 9.00 2.19
N THR A 23 -10.56 9.47 2.74
CA THR A 23 -10.53 10.68 3.56
C THR A 23 -10.87 11.93 2.74
N ILE A 24 -10.27 12.08 1.56
CA ILE A 24 -10.59 13.20 0.64
C ILE A 24 -12.08 13.15 0.23
N ALA A 25 -12.62 11.96 -0.04
CA ALA A 25 -14.03 11.81 -0.41
C ALA A 25 -14.97 12.24 0.72
N ARG A 26 -14.66 11.93 1.98
CA ARG A 26 -15.42 12.42 3.15
C ARG A 26 -15.39 13.95 3.25
N SER A 27 -14.24 14.58 3.02
CA SER A 27 -14.14 16.05 3.00
C SER A 27 -15.05 16.67 1.93
N PHE A 28 -15.17 16.05 0.74
CA PHE A 28 -16.14 16.52 -0.26
C PHE A 28 -17.60 16.38 0.22
N LEU A 29 -17.96 15.25 0.83
CA LEU A 29 -19.32 15.04 1.37
C LEU A 29 -19.68 16.06 2.45
N GLU A 30 -18.77 16.34 3.38
CA GLU A 30 -18.91 17.31 4.46
C GLU A 30 -19.10 18.75 3.91
N ASN A 31 -18.54 19.02 2.72
CA ASN A 31 -18.68 20.29 2.02
C ASN A 31 -19.84 20.30 1.00
N GLY A 32 -20.79 19.36 1.12
CA GLY A 32 -22.06 19.39 0.39
C GLY A 32 -22.01 18.82 -1.03
N PHE A 33 -20.94 18.19 -1.46
CA PHE A 33 -20.86 17.49 -2.74
C PHE A 33 -21.57 16.14 -2.68
N GLU A 34 -21.95 15.60 -3.85
CA GLU A 34 -22.50 14.27 -4.02
C GLU A 34 -21.43 13.35 -4.65
N LEU A 35 -21.20 12.16 -4.07
CA LEU A 35 -20.34 11.16 -4.67
C LEU A 35 -21.06 10.44 -5.82
N THR A 36 -20.35 10.21 -6.92
CA THR A 36 -20.85 9.43 -8.04
C THR A 36 -19.80 8.44 -8.56
N ASP A 37 -20.26 7.43 -9.30
CA ASP A 37 -19.35 6.48 -9.93
C ASP A 37 -18.47 7.17 -10.98
N PHE A 38 -17.21 6.74 -11.09
CA PHE A 38 -16.23 7.34 -12.01
C PHE A 38 -16.60 7.20 -13.50
N SER A 39 -17.46 6.27 -13.84
CA SER A 39 -18.00 6.09 -15.19
C SER A 39 -19.15 7.06 -15.53
N LYS A 40 -19.74 7.70 -14.52
CA LYS A 40 -20.85 8.65 -14.68
C LYS A 40 -20.34 10.08 -14.85
N LYS A 41 -21.22 10.95 -15.32
CA LYS A 41 -20.93 12.37 -15.42
C LYS A 41 -20.79 13.00 -14.04
N ALA A 42 -19.64 13.64 -13.78
CA ALA A 42 -19.32 14.38 -12.56
C ALA A 42 -18.83 15.79 -12.91
N ASP A 43 -18.86 16.70 -11.95
CA ASP A 43 -18.30 18.06 -12.09
C ASP A 43 -16.80 18.06 -11.76
N PHE A 44 -16.38 17.13 -10.89
CA PHE A 44 -14.98 16.92 -10.48
C PHE A 44 -14.61 15.45 -10.58
N TYR A 45 -13.43 15.16 -11.15
CA TYR A 45 -12.79 13.86 -11.10
C TYR A 45 -11.50 13.96 -10.32
N VAL A 46 -11.39 13.25 -9.22
CA VAL A 46 -10.19 13.18 -8.39
C VAL A 46 -9.47 11.85 -8.64
N ILE A 47 -8.23 11.93 -9.15
CA ILE A 47 -7.42 10.77 -9.50
C ILE A 47 -6.24 10.70 -8.54
N ASN A 48 -6.27 9.73 -7.63
CA ASN A 48 -5.14 9.46 -6.73
C ASN A 48 -4.15 8.51 -7.42
N THR A 49 -2.92 8.98 -7.59
CA THR A 49 -1.92 8.38 -8.47
C THR A 49 -0.84 7.61 -7.73
N CYS A 50 -0.31 6.58 -8.39
CA CYS A 50 0.84 5.80 -7.95
C CYS A 50 2.02 6.03 -8.89
N SER A 51 3.26 5.84 -8.39
CA SER A 51 4.46 6.01 -9.19
C SER A 51 5.49 4.88 -9.03
N VAL A 52 5.05 3.73 -8.52
CA VAL A 52 5.97 2.62 -8.25
C VAL A 52 6.42 1.91 -9.53
N THR A 53 5.61 1.92 -10.60
CA THR A 53 5.92 1.24 -11.87
C THR A 53 5.51 2.08 -13.09
N ASP A 54 6.16 1.89 -14.24
CA ASP A 54 5.77 2.52 -15.53
C ASP A 54 4.33 2.18 -15.94
N ASN A 55 3.86 1.01 -15.57
CA ASN A 55 2.48 0.62 -15.81
C ASN A 55 1.48 1.50 -15.05
N ALA A 56 1.85 2.02 -13.89
CA ALA A 56 1.02 2.97 -13.14
C ALA A 56 0.85 4.29 -13.92
N ASP A 57 1.91 4.79 -14.55
CA ASP A 57 1.88 6.01 -15.35
C ASP A 57 0.99 5.86 -16.60
N LYS A 58 1.05 4.68 -17.27
CA LYS A 58 0.15 4.35 -18.39
C LYS A 58 -1.31 4.24 -17.96
N LYS A 59 -1.57 3.60 -16.80
CA LYS A 59 -2.92 3.50 -16.24
C LYS A 59 -3.48 4.86 -15.90
N PHE A 60 -2.69 5.77 -15.35
CA PHE A 60 -3.12 7.13 -15.06
C PHE A 60 -3.61 7.85 -16.33
N LYS A 61 -2.85 7.80 -17.43
CA LYS A 61 -3.27 8.41 -18.70
C LYS A 61 -4.62 7.86 -19.19
N ASN A 62 -4.84 6.55 -19.08
CA ASN A 62 -6.09 5.92 -19.46
C ASN A 62 -7.27 6.39 -18.57
N VAL A 63 -7.04 6.52 -17.27
CA VAL A 63 -8.05 7.02 -16.32
C VAL A 63 -8.41 8.47 -16.61
N LEU A 64 -7.42 9.34 -16.83
CA LEU A 64 -7.64 10.74 -17.20
C LEU A 64 -8.45 10.86 -18.50
N ASN A 65 -8.14 10.05 -19.52
CA ASN A 65 -8.89 10.04 -20.78
C ASN A 65 -10.34 9.57 -20.58
N ARG A 66 -10.61 8.65 -19.65
CA ARG A 66 -11.98 8.24 -19.29
C ARG A 66 -12.74 9.39 -18.65
N ALA A 67 -12.15 10.10 -17.69
CA ALA A 67 -12.76 11.26 -17.05
C ALA A 67 -13.16 12.34 -18.10
N LYS A 68 -12.23 12.68 -18.98
CA LYS A 68 -12.49 13.64 -20.10
C LYS A 68 -13.61 13.20 -21.03
N LYS A 69 -13.73 11.91 -21.31
CA LYS A 69 -14.83 11.37 -22.15
C LYS A 69 -16.17 11.42 -21.42
N SER A 70 -16.19 11.17 -20.12
CA SER A 70 -17.42 11.18 -19.30
C SER A 70 -18.00 12.60 -19.15
N ASN A 71 -17.15 13.61 -18.95
CA ASN A 71 -17.54 15.00 -18.95
C ASN A 71 -16.36 15.91 -19.36
N PRO A 72 -16.32 16.43 -20.60
CA PRO A 72 -15.25 17.33 -21.06
C PRO A 72 -15.13 18.64 -20.27
N ASN A 73 -16.22 19.07 -19.64
CA ASN A 73 -16.27 20.30 -18.84
C ASN A 73 -15.95 20.09 -17.36
N ALA A 74 -15.74 18.84 -16.90
CA ALA A 74 -15.38 18.56 -15.52
C ALA A 74 -13.96 18.98 -15.19
N PHE A 75 -13.72 19.38 -13.95
CA PHE A 75 -12.37 19.60 -13.44
C PHE A 75 -11.70 18.28 -13.05
N ASN A 76 -10.50 18.04 -13.57
CA ASN A 76 -9.69 16.86 -13.27
C ASN A 76 -8.57 17.22 -12.31
N ILE A 77 -8.63 16.67 -11.12
CA ILE A 77 -7.73 16.90 -9.99
C ILE A 77 -6.82 15.68 -9.82
N VAL A 78 -5.52 15.88 -9.81
CA VAL A 78 -4.53 14.82 -9.71
C VAL A 78 -3.77 14.94 -8.39
N VAL A 79 -3.82 13.87 -7.59
CA VAL A 79 -3.15 13.79 -6.29
C VAL A 79 -2.30 12.52 -6.21
N GLY A 80 -1.55 12.33 -5.12
CA GLY A 80 -0.83 11.10 -4.81
C GLY A 80 0.65 11.11 -5.20
N CYS A 81 1.29 9.93 -5.18
CA CYS A 81 2.74 9.82 -5.31
C CYS A 81 3.28 10.35 -6.65
N TYR A 82 2.57 10.12 -7.75
CA TYR A 82 3.02 10.61 -9.05
C TYR A 82 2.86 12.13 -9.15
N ALA A 83 1.78 12.69 -8.59
CA ALA A 83 1.57 14.13 -8.51
C ALA A 83 2.70 14.83 -7.74
N GLN A 84 3.19 14.24 -6.64
CA GLN A 84 4.33 14.77 -5.88
C GLN A 84 5.64 14.68 -6.66
N LEU A 85 5.90 13.54 -7.34
CA LEU A 85 7.19 13.31 -7.99
C LEU A 85 7.36 14.07 -9.31
N LYS A 86 6.27 14.27 -10.06
CA LYS A 86 6.30 14.88 -11.40
C LYS A 86 5.19 15.91 -11.62
N PRO A 87 5.00 16.89 -10.72
CA PRO A 87 3.88 17.84 -10.80
C PRO A 87 3.90 18.64 -12.10
N LYS A 88 5.07 19.14 -12.52
CA LYS A 88 5.25 19.90 -13.78
C LYS A 88 4.99 19.07 -15.04
N SER A 89 5.24 17.77 -15.01
CA SER A 89 4.97 16.89 -16.16
C SER A 89 3.49 16.57 -16.27
N ILE A 90 2.81 16.39 -15.14
CA ILE A 90 1.37 16.11 -15.07
C ILE A 90 0.57 17.35 -15.46
N SER A 91 0.96 18.54 -15.00
CA SER A 91 0.25 19.78 -15.32
C SER A 91 0.24 20.12 -16.82
N LYS A 92 1.22 19.63 -17.58
CA LYS A 92 1.27 19.79 -19.05
C LYS A 92 0.38 18.79 -19.80
N MET A 93 -0.25 17.83 -19.10
CA MET A 93 -1.13 16.86 -19.77
C MET A 93 -2.49 17.47 -20.06
N PRO A 94 -2.98 17.40 -21.31
CA PRO A 94 -4.25 18.00 -21.69
C PRO A 94 -5.42 17.44 -20.85
N GLY A 95 -6.13 18.35 -20.18
CA GLY A 95 -7.30 18.05 -19.36
C GLY A 95 -6.99 17.82 -17.88
N VAL A 96 -5.79 18.11 -17.43
CA VAL A 96 -5.47 18.25 -16.00
C VAL A 96 -5.71 19.71 -15.61
N ASP A 97 -6.49 19.95 -14.58
CA ASP A 97 -6.85 21.31 -14.13
C ASP A 97 -6.16 21.65 -12.79
N LEU A 98 -5.92 20.63 -11.93
CA LEU A 98 -5.27 20.81 -10.63
C LEU A 98 -4.35 19.66 -10.30
N VAL A 99 -3.13 19.97 -9.83
CA VAL A 99 -2.17 19.00 -9.31
C VAL A 99 -1.83 19.37 -7.87
N LEU A 100 -2.06 18.43 -6.94
CA LEU A 100 -1.76 18.63 -5.52
C LEU A 100 -0.68 17.63 -5.06
N GLY A 101 0.35 18.15 -4.41
CA GLY A 101 1.44 17.40 -3.81
C GLY A 101 1.05 16.67 -2.52
N ALA A 102 2.05 16.12 -1.84
CA ALA A 102 1.85 15.31 -0.65
C ALA A 102 1.28 16.10 0.53
N ASN A 103 1.62 17.39 0.63
CA ASN A 103 1.17 18.26 1.72
C ASN A 103 -0.25 18.80 1.47
N GLU A 104 -0.60 19.08 0.22
CA GLU A 104 -1.81 19.81 -0.15
C GLU A 104 -3.01 18.89 -0.45
N LYS A 105 -2.77 17.63 -0.75
CA LYS A 105 -3.80 16.70 -1.25
C LYS A 105 -5.02 16.50 -0.34
N PHE A 106 -4.87 16.70 0.97
CA PHE A 106 -5.99 16.58 1.91
C PHE A 106 -6.84 17.85 2.00
N ASN A 107 -6.29 18.99 1.58
CA ASN A 107 -6.95 20.28 1.59
C ASN A 107 -7.54 20.64 0.20
N VAL A 108 -7.90 19.64 -0.59
CA VAL A 108 -8.37 19.83 -1.98
C VAL A 108 -9.55 20.81 -2.06
N ILE A 109 -10.42 20.86 -1.06
CA ILE A 109 -11.58 21.75 -0.99
C ILE A 109 -11.17 23.23 -1.04
N ASP A 110 -10.05 23.59 -0.42
CA ASP A 110 -9.56 24.98 -0.37
C ASP A 110 -9.12 25.50 -1.77
N TYR A 111 -8.79 24.57 -2.67
CA TYR A 111 -8.29 24.90 -4.00
C TYR A 111 -9.37 24.89 -5.09
N ILE A 112 -10.49 24.17 -4.89
CA ILE A 112 -11.49 24.01 -5.99
C ILE A 112 -12.25 25.27 -6.31
N GLY A 113 -12.37 26.23 -5.38
CA GLY A 113 -13.08 27.49 -5.59
C GLY A 113 -12.42 28.44 -6.59
N GLN A 114 -11.13 28.27 -6.85
CA GLN A 114 -10.33 29.11 -7.75
C GLN A 114 -10.06 28.47 -9.13
N LEU A 115 -10.61 27.27 -9.38
CA LEU A 115 -10.38 26.58 -10.66
C LEU A 115 -11.08 27.26 -11.80
N ASP A 116 -10.36 27.46 -12.90
CA ASP A 116 -10.89 27.83 -14.21
C ASP A 116 -10.36 26.86 -15.28
N LYS A 117 -11.01 26.82 -16.43
CA LYS A 117 -10.63 25.91 -17.54
C LYS A 117 -9.51 26.45 -18.43
N ALA A 118 -9.13 27.69 -18.26
CA ALA A 118 -8.06 28.32 -19.03
C ALA A 118 -6.67 28.00 -18.44
N ASN A 119 -6.62 27.68 -17.12
CA ASN A 119 -5.38 27.51 -16.40
C ASN A 119 -5.29 26.14 -15.73
N THR A 120 -4.08 25.59 -15.65
CA THR A 120 -3.76 24.43 -14.79
C THR A 120 -3.01 24.91 -13.56
N PHE A 121 -3.55 24.60 -12.38
CA PHE A 121 -2.96 24.99 -11.10
C PHE A 121 -2.11 23.85 -10.54
N VAL A 122 -0.97 24.21 -9.95
CA VAL A 122 -0.02 23.25 -9.34
C VAL A 122 0.37 23.73 -7.96
N TYR A 123 0.00 22.97 -6.95
CA TYR A 123 0.43 23.20 -5.57
C TYR A 123 1.18 21.97 -5.09
N SER A 124 2.48 22.10 -4.95
CA SER A 124 3.35 21.08 -4.40
C SER A 124 4.59 21.74 -3.79
N CYS A 125 5.03 21.24 -2.66
CA CYS A 125 6.24 21.68 -1.99
C CYS A 125 7.39 20.68 -2.20
N ASP A 126 8.59 21.03 -1.76
CA ASP A 126 9.67 20.06 -1.61
C ASP A 126 9.24 18.98 -0.62
N ILE A 127 9.61 17.73 -0.89
CA ILE A 127 9.23 16.62 -0.02
C ILE A 127 9.80 16.74 1.40
N ASN A 128 10.92 17.43 1.55
CA ASN A 128 11.53 17.70 2.84
C ASN A 128 10.72 18.69 3.71
N ASP A 129 9.78 19.42 3.10
CA ASP A 129 8.87 20.33 3.79
C ASP A 129 7.57 19.62 4.24
N VAL A 130 7.35 18.40 3.80
CA VAL A 130 6.22 17.56 4.22
C VAL A 130 6.56 16.95 5.58
N LYS A 131 6.22 17.66 6.66
CA LYS A 131 6.59 17.27 8.03
C LYS A 131 5.43 16.63 8.79
N LYS A 132 4.19 17.06 8.54
CA LYS A 132 3.03 16.61 9.30
C LYS A 132 2.48 15.28 8.80
N TYR A 133 2.11 14.41 9.73
CA TYR A 133 1.31 13.22 9.44
C TYR A 133 -0.17 13.60 9.29
N GLU A 134 -0.81 13.07 8.26
CA GLU A 134 -2.25 13.23 8.08
C GLU A 134 -2.95 11.88 8.25
N SER A 135 -3.84 11.80 9.22
CA SER A 135 -4.59 10.58 9.54
C SER A 135 -5.53 10.20 8.40
N SER A 136 -5.63 8.91 8.09
CA SER A 136 -6.54 8.45 7.05
C SER A 136 -6.94 6.99 7.20
N TYR A 137 -8.20 6.71 6.89
CA TYR A 137 -8.75 5.35 6.88
C TYR A 137 -9.82 5.22 5.79
N SER A 138 -10.03 3.99 5.31
CA SER A 138 -11.05 3.70 4.30
C SER A 138 -12.34 3.21 4.95
N VAL A 139 -13.47 3.66 4.42
CA VAL A 139 -14.81 3.18 4.74
C VAL A 139 -15.63 3.08 3.45
N ASP A 140 -16.82 2.52 3.52
CA ASP A 140 -17.97 2.61 2.63
C ASP A 140 -18.14 1.55 1.54
N ASP A 141 -17.11 0.91 1.00
CA ASP A 141 -17.32 -0.06 -0.11
C ASP A 141 -16.84 -1.48 0.21
N ARG A 142 -16.42 -1.74 1.47
CA ARG A 142 -15.71 -2.99 1.77
C ARG A 142 -16.07 -3.51 3.16
N THR A 143 -16.08 -4.82 3.28
CA THR A 143 -16.17 -5.52 4.57
C THR A 143 -14.99 -5.21 5.51
N ARG A 144 -13.93 -4.61 4.97
CA ARG A 144 -12.66 -4.32 5.63
C ARG A 144 -12.28 -2.87 5.48
N SER A 145 -11.74 -2.26 6.54
CA SER A 145 -11.11 -0.95 6.51
C SER A 145 -9.58 -1.07 6.42
N PHE A 146 -8.97 -0.21 5.64
CA PHE A 146 -7.54 0.07 5.73
C PHE A 146 -7.35 1.27 6.66
N LEU A 147 -6.52 1.13 7.68
CA LEU A 147 -6.17 2.20 8.61
C LEU A 147 -4.68 2.55 8.43
N LYS A 148 -4.39 3.77 7.99
CA LYS A 148 -3.03 4.26 7.91
C LYS A 148 -2.54 4.62 9.31
N VAL A 149 -1.48 3.95 9.77
CA VAL A 149 -0.85 4.20 11.07
C VAL A 149 0.54 4.80 10.93
N GLN A 150 1.16 4.65 9.75
CA GLN A 150 2.51 5.13 9.46
C GLN A 150 2.60 5.59 8.00
N ASP A 151 3.39 6.63 7.69
CA ASP A 151 3.65 7.14 6.35
C ASP A 151 5.12 7.55 6.19
N GLY A 152 5.60 7.60 4.92
CA GLY A 152 6.99 7.89 4.62
C GLY A 152 7.96 6.77 4.99
N CYS A 153 9.25 6.93 4.70
CA CYS A 153 10.26 5.91 4.97
C CYS A 153 11.67 6.53 5.01
N ASP A 154 12.45 6.18 6.04
CA ASP A 154 13.85 6.59 6.18
C ASP A 154 14.85 5.61 5.55
N TYR A 155 14.35 4.52 4.94
CA TYR A 155 15.20 3.58 4.22
C TYR A 155 15.52 4.14 2.84
N LYS A 156 16.80 4.11 2.50
CA LYS A 156 17.31 4.56 1.20
C LYS A 156 17.57 3.38 0.27
N CYS A 157 16.53 2.54 0.07
CA CYS A 157 16.63 1.45 -0.89
C CYS A 157 16.88 2.02 -2.29
N THR A 158 17.86 1.49 -3.01
CA THR A 158 18.38 2.09 -4.26
C THR A 158 17.36 2.20 -5.39
N TYR A 159 16.31 1.39 -5.37
CA TYR A 159 15.25 1.36 -6.39
C TYR A 159 13.97 2.12 -5.99
N CYS A 160 13.89 2.60 -4.74
CA CYS A 160 12.63 3.04 -4.16
C CYS A 160 12.43 4.55 -4.32
N THR A 161 11.28 4.93 -4.87
CA THR A 161 10.86 6.34 -5.02
C THR A 161 10.05 6.86 -3.82
N ILE A 162 9.69 6.00 -2.88
CA ILE A 162 8.77 6.35 -1.79
C ILE A 162 9.29 7.48 -0.89
N PRO A 163 10.57 7.51 -0.48
CA PRO A 163 11.08 8.65 0.28
C PRO A 163 10.91 9.99 -0.44
N ASN A 164 11.06 10.00 -1.77
CA ASN A 164 10.88 11.19 -2.59
C ASN A 164 9.39 11.56 -2.82
N ALA A 165 8.48 10.60 -2.65
CA ALA A 165 7.05 10.81 -2.86
C ALA A 165 6.28 11.07 -1.56
N ARG A 166 6.77 10.57 -0.42
CA ARG A 166 6.07 10.59 0.86
C ARG A 166 6.89 11.16 2.02
N GLY A 167 8.19 11.40 1.81
CA GLY A 167 9.10 11.98 2.80
C GLY A 167 9.55 10.98 3.87
N ILE A 168 10.00 11.55 5.00
CA ILE A 168 10.49 10.81 6.16
C ILE A 168 9.40 9.99 6.84
N SER A 169 9.81 8.98 7.62
CA SER A 169 8.90 8.15 8.41
C SER A 169 8.21 8.96 9.49
N ARG A 170 6.88 8.93 9.50
CA ARG A 170 5.99 9.61 10.46
C ARG A 170 4.88 8.65 10.86
N SER A 171 4.32 8.85 12.05
CA SER A 171 3.28 7.98 12.59
C SER A 171 2.17 8.78 13.23
N ASP A 172 0.96 8.25 13.19
CA ASP A 172 -0.17 8.78 13.97
C ASP A 172 0.04 8.54 15.47
N SER A 173 -0.56 9.36 16.29
CA SER A 173 -0.59 9.11 17.71
C SER A 173 -1.47 7.89 18.04
N LEU A 174 -1.19 7.25 19.15
CA LEU A 174 -1.98 6.11 19.62
C LEU A 174 -3.44 6.53 19.88
N GLU A 175 -3.65 7.72 20.43
CA GLU A 175 -4.97 8.30 20.71
C GLU A 175 -5.79 8.48 19.43
N ASN A 176 -5.19 9.09 18.40
CA ASN A 176 -5.85 9.29 17.10
C ASN A 176 -6.19 7.95 16.43
N ILE A 177 -5.28 6.97 16.51
CA ILE A 177 -5.55 5.63 15.98
C ILE A 177 -6.75 4.99 16.70
N LYS A 178 -6.84 5.11 18.03
CA LYS A 178 -7.97 4.58 18.82
C LYS A 178 -9.28 5.27 18.44
N ILE A 179 -9.28 6.58 18.23
CA ILE A 179 -10.44 7.33 17.73
C ILE A 179 -10.86 6.79 16.36
N ASN A 180 -9.95 6.69 15.42
CA ASN A 180 -10.24 6.16 14.07
C ASN A 180 -10.77 4.72 14.11
N VAL A 181 -10.21 3.87 14.96
CA VAL A 181 -10.71 2.49 15.16
C VAL A 181 -12.14 2.48 15.69
N SER A 182 -12.45 3.36 16.63
CA SER A 182 -13.83 3.51 17.17
C SER A 182 -14.81 3.98 16.10
N GLU A 183 -14.41 4.94 15.27
CA GLU A 183 -15.22 5.42 14.14
C GLU A 183 -15.43 4.33 13.09
N ILE A 184 -14.41 3.54 12.77
CA ILE A 184 -14.51 2.39 11.85
C ILE A 184 -15.47 1.34 12.44
N ALA A 185 -15.34 1.03 13.73
CA ALA A 185 -16.19 0.05 14.42
C ALA A 185 -17.65 0.47 14.44
N SER A 186 -17.95 1.78 14.58
CA SER A 186 -19.31 2.32 14.56
C SER A 186 -20.03 2.11 13.22
N LYS A 187 -19.30 1.85 12.14
CA LYS A 187 -19.81 1.56 10.80
C LYS A 187 -19.96 0.07 10.49
N ASP A 188 -19.99 -0.76 11.52
CA ASP A 188 -20.13 -2.23 11.44
C ASP A 188 -19.04 -2.95 10.65
N ILE A 189 -17.88 -2.33 10.48
CA ILE A 189 -16.71 -2.95 9.85
C ILE A 189 -16.09 -3.94 10.83
N LYS A 190 -15.83 -5.16 10.36
CA LYS A 190 -15.37 -6.28 11.21
C LYS A 190 -13.86 -6.54 11.14
N GLU A 191 -13.18 -6.08 10.09
CA GLU A 191 -11.74 -6.23 9.94
C GLU A 191 -11.06 -4.90 9.67
N ILE A 192 -9.97 -4.63 10.41
CA ILE A 192 -9.08 -3.50 10.14
C ILE A 192 -7.71 -4.00 9.70
N ILE A 193 -7.23 -3.47 8.59
CA ILE A 193 -5.89 -3.75 8.09
C ILE A 193 -5.00 -2.55 8.41
N LEU A 194 -4.10 -2.74 9.37
CA LEU A 194 -3.09 -1.72 9.69
C LEU A 194 -2.17 -1.52 8.49
N THR A 195 -2.03 -0.28 8.07
CA THR A 195 -1.38 0.06 6.80
C THR A 195 -0.32 1.15 7.01
N GLY A 196 0.82 0.97 6.36
CA GLY A 196 1.94 1.92 6.36
C GLY A 196 2.86 1.66 5.18
N VAL A 197 3.82 2.54 4.97
CA VAL A 197 4.94 2.33 4.03
C VAL A 197 5.93 1.32 4.62
N ASN A 198 6.26 1.50 5.89
CA ASN A 198 7.12 0.64 6.68
C ASN A 198 6.55 0.54 8.10
N ILE A 199 5.52 -0.30 8.26
CA ILE A 199 4.69 -0.33 9.46
C ILE A 199 5.48 -0.66 10.72
N GLY A 200 6.55 -1.45 10.61
CA GLY A 200 7.43 -1.77 11.74
C GLY A 200 8.24 -0.58 12.26
N ASP A 201 8.29 0.53 11.50
CA ASP A 201 8.91 1.79 11.91
C ASP A 201 7.91 2.76 12.58
N TYR A 202 6.74 2.25 12.98
CA TYR A 202 5.72 3.03 13.70
C TYR A 202 6.28 3.63 15.00
N GLY A 203 5.79 4.82 15.34
CA GLY A 203 6.03 5.50 16.61
C GLY A 203 6.98 6.67 16.56
N LYS A 204 7.40 7.11 15.38
CA LYS A 204 8.25 8.30 15.22
C LYS A 204 7.52 9.64 15.39
N GLY A 205 6.27 9.59 15.83
CA GLY A 205 5.43 10.75 16.00
C GLY A 205 5.00 11.43 14.71
N GLU A 206 4.17 12.43 14.86
CA GLU A 206 3.51 13.13 13.75
C GLU A 206 4.51 13.89 12.85
N PHE A 207 5.62 14.33 13.41
CA PHE A 207 6.65 15.11 12.70
C PHE A 207 7.91 14.30 12.34
N GLY A 208 7.91 13.00 12.56
CA GLY A 208 9.02 12.13 12.19
C GLY A 208 10.24 12.26 13.12
N ASN A 209 10.07 12.06 14.40
CA ASN A 209 11.14 12.13 15.38
C ASN A 209 12.25 11.09 15.12
N LYS A 210 13.48 11.40 15.51
CA LYS A 210 14.60 10.45 15.35
C LYS A 210 14.45 9.21 16.25
N ARG A 211 13.83 9.36 17.42
CA ARG A 211 13.50 8.28 18.35
C ARG A 211 12.01 7.98 18.30
N HIS A 212 11.66 6.74 18.54
CA HIS A 212 10.27 6.35 18.69
C HIS A 212 9.73 6.84 20.04
N GLU A 213 8.58 7.48 20.01
CA GLU A 213 7.80 7.87 21.20
C GLU A 213 7.02 6.67 21.75
N THR A 214 6.62 5.78 20.86
CA THR A 214 5.99 4.49 21.13
C THR A 214 6.49 3.47 20.11
N THR A 215 6.09 2.22 20.23
CA THR A 215 6.53 1.13 19.35
C THR A 215 5.36 0.47 18.65
N PHE A 216 5.63 -0.23 17.55
CA PHE A 216 4.61 -1.02 16.88
C PHE A 216 4.02 -2.11 17.77
N LEU A 217 4.82 -2.69 18.68
CA LEU A 217 4.34 -3.67 19.65
C LEU A 217 3.34 -3.05 20.64
N GLU A 218 3.61 -1.86 21.15
CA GLU A 218 2.69 -1.15 22.05
C GLU A 218 1.39 -0.82 21.31
N LEU A 219 1.46 -0.34 20.06
CA LEU A 219 0.27 -0.11 19.24
C LEU A 219 -0.61 -1.36 19.14
N ILE A 220 -0.03 -2.50 18.73
CA ILE A 220 -0.83 -3.72 18.52
C ILE A 220 -1.39 -4.28 19.83
N LYS A 221 -0.70 -4.12 20.96
CA LYS A 221 -1.20 -4.48 22.29
C LYS A 221 -2.43 -3.65 22.68
N GLU A 222 -2.38 -2.35 22.47
CA GLU A 222 -3.51 -1.45 22.73
C GLU A 222 -4.71 -1.74 21.82
N LEU A 223 -4.46 -2.06 20.57
CA LEU A 223 -5.50 -2.42 19.62
C LEU A 223 -6.17 -3.77 19.92
N ASP A 224 -5.47 -4.69 20.56
CA ASP A 224 -6.03 -5.99 20.96
C ASP A 224 -7.09 -5.87 22.07
N LEU A 225 -7.15 -4.72 22.75
CA LEU A 225 -8.17 -4.39 23.73
C LEU A 225 -9.46 -3.79 23.11
N THR A 226 -9.50 -3.61 21.80
CA THR A 226 -10.59 -2.95 21.09
C THR A 226 -11.84 -3.83 21.08
N LYS A 227 -12.99 -3.21 21.36
CA LYS A 227 -14.31 -3.85 21.25
C LYS A 227 -14.93 -3.59 19.87
N ASN A 228 -15.83 -4.49 19.43
CA ASN A 228 -16.62 -4.37 18.19
C ASN A 228 -15.82 -4.51 16.88
N ILE A 229 -14.54 -4.84 16.95
CA ILE A 229 -13.72 -5.30 15.81
C ILE A 229 -13.46 -6.79 16.00
N ASN A 230 -13.67 -7.58 14.96
CA ASN A 230 -13.48 -9.03 15.03
C ASN A 230 -12.04 -9.44 14.76
N ARG A 231 -11.30 -8.67 13.92
CA ARG A 231 -9.93 -9.00 13.59
C ARG A 231 -9.12 -7.83 13.06
N PHE A 232 -7.83 -7.83 13.40
CA PHE A 232 -6.81 -6.95 12.84
C PHE A 232 -5.86 -7.75 11.96
N ARG A 233 -5.40 -7.12 10.89
CA ARG A 233 -4.33 -7.67 10.04
C ARG A 233 -3.20 -6.68 9.90
N ILE A 234 -1.98 -7.17 10.09
CA ILE A 234 -0.74 -6.42 9.82
C ILE A 234 -0.49 -6.46 8.32
N SER A 235 -0.27 -5.30 7.69
CA SER A 235 0.17 -5.24 6.30
C SER A 235 1.68 -5.54 6.18
N SER A 236 2.36 -5.01 5.17
CA SER A 236 3.78 -5.29 4.94
C SER A 236 4.66 -4.78 6.09
N ILE A 237 5.46 -5.68 6.65
CA ILE A 237 6.44 -5.37 7.69
C ILE A 237 7.82 -5.90 7.30
N GLU A 238 8.84 -5.04 7.40
CA GLU A 238 10.22 -5.39 7.07
C GLU A 238 10.76 -6.49 7.99
N PRO A 239 11.50 -7.50 7.47
CA PRO A 239 11.95 -8.65 8.28
C PRO A 239 12.85 -8.26 9.46
N ASN A 240 13.64 -7.18 9.34
CA ASN A 240 14.46 -6.66 10.42
C ASN A 240 13.68 -5.89 11.50
N LEU A 241 12.46 -5.49 11.23
CA LEU A 241 11.55 -4.81 12.16
C LEU A 241 10.49 -5.77 12.75
N LEU A 242 10.25 -6.90 12.11
CA LEU A 242 9.41 -7.97 12.66
C LEU A 242 10.16 -8.74 13.73
N LYS A 243 10.19 -8.21 14.95
CA LYS A 243 10.88 -8.82 16.09
C LYS A 243 10.09 -10.00 16.67
N ASN A 244 10.77 -10.84 17.47
CA ASN A 244 10.17 -12.02 18.09
C ASN A 244 8.99 -11.67 19.01
N ASP A 245 9.09 -10.57 19.76
CA ASP A 245 8.05 -10.08 20.66
C ASP A 245 6.74 -9.74 19.93
N ILE A 246 6.83 -9.20 18.69
CA ILE A 246 5.67 -8.96 17.84
C ILE A 246 5.05 -10.29 17.39
N ILE A 247 5.87 -11.26 17.01
CA ILE A 247 5.41 -12.60 16.58
C ILE A 247 4.75 -13.34 17.76
N ASP A 248 5.37 -13.31 18.94
CA ASP A 248 4.84 -13.93 20.17
C ASP A 248 3.51 -13.30 20.56
N PHE A 249 3.39 -11.98 20.43
CA PHE A 249 2.13 -11.28 20.69
C PHE A 249 1.03 -11.71 19.70
N VAL A 250 1.31 -11.70 18.40
CA VAL A 250 0.33 -12.15 17.38
C VAL A 250 -0.08 -13.60 17.59
N ALA A 251 0.85 -14.46 18.03
CA ALA A 251 0.57 -15.87 18.33
C ALA A 251 -0.40 -16.05 19.51
N SER A 252 -0.43 -15.12 20.46
CA SER A 252 -1.30 -15.16 21.65
C SER A 252 -2.55 -14.31 21.55
N SER A 253 -2.61 -13.40 20.55
CA SER A 253 -3.73 -12.49 20.34
C SER A 253 -4.98 -13.21 19.84
N ASN A 254 -6.14 -12.73 20.29
CA ASN A 254 -7.44 -13.17 19.76
C ASN A 254 -7.93 -12.34 18.56
N LEU A 255 -7.40 -11.14 18.36
CA LEU A 255 -7.84 -10.22 17.32
C LEU A 255 -6.87 -10.16 16.14
N PHE A 256 -5.56 -10.36 16.37
CA PHE A 256 -4.59 -10.34 15.28
C PHE A 256 -4.55 -11.68 14.54
N VAL A 257 -4.87 -11.62 13.24
CA VAL A 257 -4.99 -12.84 12.40
C VAL A 257 -3.62 -13.45 12.08
N PRO A 258 -3.55 -14.79 11.88
CA PRO A 258 -2.33 -15.52 11.54
C PRO A 258 -1.93 -15.29 10.08
N HIS A 259 -1.60 -14.05 9.75
CA HIS A 259 -1.17 -13.63 8.43
C HIS A 259 -0.07 -12.58 8.52
N PHE A 260 1.04 -12.82 7.83
CA PHE A 260 2.12 -11.84 7.66
C PHE A 260 2.38 -11.58 6.18
N HIS A 261 2.74 -10.34 5.87
CA HIS A 261 3.30 -9.98 4.58
C HIS A 261 4.69 -9.41 4.82
N ILE A 262 5.71 -10.15 4.39
CA ILE A 262 7.11 -9.87 4.71
C ILE A 262 7.89 -9.72 3.40
N PRO A 263 8.27 -8.50 2.97
CA PRO A 263 8.99 -8.30 1.72
C PRO A 263 10.42 -8.85 1.81
N LEU A 264 10.75 -9.81 0.94
CA LEU A 264 12.10 -10.37 0.79
C LEU A 264 12.94 -9.56 -0.20
N GLN A 265 12.35 -9.13 -1.28
CA GLN A 265 12.93 -8.46 -2.45
C GLN A 265 13.86 -9.36 -3.30
N SER A 266 14.83 -10.08 -2.72
CA SER A 266 15.70 -11.04 -3.40
C SER A 266 16.19 -12.12 -2.44
N GLY A 267 16.42 -13.34 -2.93
CA GLY A 267 17.08 -14.43 -2.17
C GLY A 267 18.60 -14.44 -2.33
N SER A 268 19.18 -13.48 -3.06
CA SER A 268 20.66 -13.32 -3.17
C SER A 268 21.14 -12.21 -2.25
N ASN A 269 22.06 -12.52 -1.34
CA ASN A 269 22.68 -11.52 -0.46
C ASN A 269 23.45 -10.44 -1.22
N LYS A 270 23.99 -10.76 -2.40
CA LYS A 270 24.63 -9.80 -3.30
C LYS A 270 23.60 -8.75 -3.76
N ILE A 271 22.44 -9.20 -4.23
CA ILE A 271 21.38 -8.31 -4.73
C ILE A 271 20.75 -7.51 -3.57
N LEU A 272 20.50 -8.13 -2.43
CA LEU A 272 20.01 -7.43 -1.22
C LEU A 272 20.95 -6.28 -0.81
N ARG A 273 22.26 -6.49 -0.88
CA ARG A 273 23.27 -5.46 -0.61
C ARG A 273 23.23 -4.33 -1.65
N LEU A 274 23.11 -4.65 -2.95
CA LEU A 274 22.95 -3.66 -4.00
C LEU A 274 21.66 -2.84 -3.88
N MET A 275 20.59 -3.46 -3.40
CA MET A 275 19.32 -2.83 -3.05
C MET A 275 19.38 -1.98 -1.78
N LYS A 276 20.49 -2.03 -1.01
CA LYS A 276 20.66 -1.41 0.32
C LYS A 276 19.60 -1.91 1.32
N ARG A 277 19.30 -3.22 1.27
CA ARG A 277 18.42 -3.83 2.28
C ARG A 277 19.14 -3.96 3.62
N ARG A 278 18.39 -3.80 4.72
CA ARG A 278 18.92 -3.81 6.09
C ARG A 278 18.89 -5.21 6.72
N TYR A 279 18.84 -6.24 5.88
CA TYR A 279 18.87 -7.65 6.30
C TYR A 279 19.52 -8.50 5.22
N ARG A 280 19.88 -9.72 5.62
CA ARG A 280 20.31 -10.81 4.73
C ARG A 280 19.22 -11.88 4.67
N LYS A 281 19.31 -12.78 3.69
CA LYS A 281 18.36 -13.88 3.51
C LYS A 281 18.28 -14.82 4.73
N GLU A 282 19.39 -14.97 5.47
CA GLU A 282 19.46 -15.79 6.66
C GLU A 282 18.54 -15.25 7.79
N LEU A 283 18.54 -13.93 8.02
CA LEU A 283 17.61 -13.31 8.95
C LEU A 283 16.15 -13.54 8.51
N TYR A 284 15.90 -13.48 7.21
CA TYR A 284 14.56 -13.71 6.66
C TYR A 284 14.09 -15.14 6.94
N GLU A 285 14.94 -16.14 6.66
CA GLU A 285 14.66 -17.54 6.93
C GLU A 285 14.43 -17.80 8.41
N ASP A 286 15.26 -17.23 9.30
CA ASP A 286 15.10 -17.35 10.76
C ASP A 286 13.76 -16.76 11.22
N ARG A 287 13.32 -15.63 10.65
CA ARG A 287 11.99 -15.05 10.94
C ARG A 287 10.86 -15.99 10.55
N LEU A 288 10.91 -16.58 9.37
CA LEU A 288 9.90 -17.55 8.94
C LEU A 288 9.86 -18.78 9.84
N ARG A 289 11.03 -19.34 10.13
CA ARG A 289 11.16 -20.49 11.05
C ARG A 289 10.56 -20.17 12.43
N TYR A 290 10.85 -18.98 12.96
CA TYR A 290 10.29 -18.55 14.25
C TYR A 290 8.76 -18.38 14.18
N ILE A 291 8.23 -17.77 13.14
CA ILE A 291 6.78 -17.62 12.94
C ILE A 291 6.10 -18.99 12.93
N HIS A 292 6.60 -19.94 12.12
CA HIS A 292 6.03 -21.30 12.03
C HIS A 292 6.13 -22.08 13.35
N SER A 293 7.15 -21.81 14.17
CA SER A 293 7.26 -22.43 15.51
C SER A 293 6.22 -21.94 16.51
N LYS A 294 5.66 -20.73 16.29
CA LYS A 294 4.71 -20.08 17.20
C LYS A 294 3.27 -20.10 16.69
N ILE A 295 3.07 -19.99 15.39
CA ILE A 295 1.74 -19.81 14.79
C ILE A 295 1.46 -20.92 13.79
N ARG A 296 0.56 -21.80 14.18
CA ARG A 296 0.09 -22.86 13.29
C ARG A 296 -0.78 -22.27 12.17
N ASP A 297 -0.66 -22.85 10.98
CA ASP A 297 -1.48 -22.48 9.80
C ASP A 297 -1.35 -21.01 9.37
N VAL A 298 -0.24 -20.38 9.69
CA VAL A 298 0.04 -19.00 9.31
C VAL A 298 0.15 -18.84 7.79
N CYS A 299 -0.47 -17.77 7.27
CA CYS A 299 -0.32 -17.37 5.87
C CYS A 299 0.81 -16.35 5.73
N ILE A 300 1.83 -16.65 4.92
CA ILE A 300 2.95 -15.74 4.69
C ILE A 300 3.02 -15.35 3.23
N GLY A 301 2.81 -14.05 2.96
CA GLY A 301 2.99 -13.42 1.66
C GLY A 301 4.36 -12.76 1.55
N VAL A 302 4.96 -12.83 0.36
CA VAL A 302 6.33 -12.37 0.10
C VAL A 302 6.37 -11.48 -1.14
N ASP A 303 7.01 -10.31 -1.05
CA ASP A 303 7.34 -9.51 -2.24
C ASP A 303 8.73 -9.86 -2.75
N VAL A 304 8.87 -9.98 -4.07
CA VAL A 304 10.15 -10.22 -4.74
C VAL A 304 10.26 -9.40 -6.01
N ILE A 305 11.45 -8.84 -6.25
CA ILE A 305 11.79 -8.09 -7.47
C ILE A 305 12.75 -8.92 -8.30
N VAL A 306 12.46 -9.10 -9.59
CA VAL A 306 13.34 -9.76 -10.55
C VAL A 306 13.92 -8.77 -11.54
N GLY A 307 15.15 -9.02 -11.98
CA GLY A 307 15.82 -8.21 -12.97
C GLY A 307 16.34 -6.88 -12.46
N PHE A 308 16.72 -6.82 -11.20
CA PHE A 308 17.42 -5.69 -10.62
C PHE A 308 18.79 -5.50 -11.33
N PRO A 309 19.29 -4.27 -11.56
CA PRO A 309 20.58 -4.06 -12.19
C PRO A 309 21.71 -4.84 -11.51
N GLY A 310 22.50 -5.58 -12.30
CA GLY A 310 23.55 -6.46 -11.80
C GLY A 310 23.09 -7.85 -11.32
N GLU A 311 21.78 -8.19 -11.43
CA GLU A 311 21.29 -9.54 -11.17
C GLU A 311 21.70 -10.48 -12.31
N THR A 312 22.58 -11.43 -12.03
CA THR A 312 22.98 -12.50 -12.96
C THR A 312 21.96 -13.67 -12.93
N ASP A 313 22.12 -14.60 -13.86
CA ASP A 313 21.32 -15.85 -13.83
C ASP A 313 21.59 -16.67 -12.56
N SER A 314 22.84 -16.68 -12.09
CA SER A 314 23.19 -17.32 -10.81
C SER A 314 22.46 -16.67 -9.63
N ASP A 315 22.40 -15.34 -9.55
CA ASP A 315 21.68 -14.62 -8.50
C ASP A 315 20.16 -14.89 -8.54
N PHE A 316 19.62 -15.00 -9.76
CA PHE A 316 18.20 -15.35 -9.94
C PHE A 316 17.92 -16.81 -9.51
N HIS A 317 18.77 -17.76 -9.91
CA HIS A 317 18.60 -19.16 -9.48
C HIS A 317 18.78 -19.32 -7.98
N GLU A 318 19.69 -18.57 -7.35
CA GLU A 318 19.81 -18.52 -5.89
C GLU A 318 18.50 -18.04 -5.26
N THR A 319 17.89 -16.97 -5.78
CA THR A 319 16.60 -16.45 -5.33
C THR A 319 15.47 -17.46 -5.54
N TYR A 320 15.40 -18.11 -6.70
CA TYR A 320 14.40 -19.11 -7.01
C TYR A 320 14.48 -20.31 -6.07
N ASN A 321 15.67 -20.88 -5.88
CA ASN A 321 15.90 -22.02 -5.00
C ASN A 321 15.64 -21.67 -3.53
N PHE A 322 16.01 -20.48 -3.10
CA PHE A 322 15.70 -20.00 -1.75
C PHE A 322 14.19 -19.97 -1.53
N LEU A 323 13.43 -19.31 -2.43
CA LEU A 323 11.98 -19.24 -2.35
C LEU A 323 11.28 -20.61 -2.48
N LEU A 324 11.85 -21.52 -3.29
CA LEU A 324 11.34 -22.89 -3.43
C LEU A 324 11.37 -23.65 -2.11
N ASN A 325 12.43 -23.47 -1.32
CA ASN A 325 12.66 -24.18 -0.06
C ASN A 325 11.98 -23.52 1.16
N LEU A 326 11.59 -22.25 1.07
CA LEU A 326 10.90 -21.55 2.17
C LEU A 326 9.46 -22.03 2.31
N ASP A 327 8.98 -22.14 3.54
CA ASP A 327 7.57 -22.35 3.85
C ASP A 327 6.82 -21.01 3.81
N ILE A 328 6.30 -20.69 2.62
CA ILE A 328 5.57 -19.46 2.30
C ILE A 328 4.31 -19.79 1.52
N SER A 329 3.29 -18.93 1.63
CA SER A 329 1.98 -19.22 1.05
C SER A 329 1.83 -18.67 -0.38
N TYR A 330 2.43 -17.53 -0.69
CA TYR A 330 2.37 -16.91 -2.04
C TYR A 330 3.43 -15.83 -2.22
N LEU A 331 3.67 -15.48 -3.49
CA LEU A 331 4.57 -14.40 -3.89
C LEU A 331 3.82 -13.30 -4.62
N HIS A 332 4.18 -12.06 -4.36
CA HIS A 332 3.95 -10.94 -5.25
C HIS A 332 5.24 -10.67 -6.03
N VAL A 333 5.23 -10.94 -7.32
CA VAL A 333 6.40 -10.84 -8.18
C VAL A 333 6.36 -9.55 -8.97
N PHE A 334 7.38 -8.72 -8.79
CA PHE A 334 7.59 -7.45 -9.48
C PHE A 334 8.79 -7.57 -10.42
N SER A 335 8.63 -7.15 -11.67
CA SER A 335 9.78 -6.86 -12.53
C SER A 335 10.34 -5.51 -12.16
N TYR A 336 11.67 -5.41 -12.05
CA TYR A 336 12.32 -4.12 -11.84
C TYR A 336 11.88 -3.12 -12.91
N SER A 337 11.55 -1.92 -12.46
CA SER A 337 11.15 -0.80 -13.31
C SER A 337 12.05 0.39 -13.00
N GLU A 338 12.70 0.90 -14.02
CA GLU A 338 13.55 2.08 -13.92
C GLU A 338 12.72 3.29 -13.46
N ARG A 339 13.21 4.00 -12.44
CA ARG A 339 12.59 5.21 -11.93
C ARG A 339 13.58 6.34 -11.87
N ASP A 340 13.21 7.46 -12.44
CA ASP A 340 14.04 8.67 -12.38
C ASP A 340 14.35 9.02 -10.92
N ASN A 341 15.51 9.57 -10.70
CA ASN A 341 16.00 9.96 -9.37
C ASN A 341 16.16 8.81 -8.37
N THR A 342 16.27 7.57 -8.84
CA THR A 342 16.68 6.43 -8.02
C THR A 342 18.15 6.06 -8.34
N GLU A 343 18.86 5.61 -7.32
CA GLU A 343 20.26 5.20 -7.48
C GLU A 343 20.37 4.00 -8.44
N ALA A 344 19.42 3.07 -8.37
CA ALA A 344 19.38 1.88 -9.22
C ALA A 344 19.21 2.19 -10.71
N SER A 345 18.59 3.32 -11.09
CA SER A 345 18.43 3.70 -12.50
C SER A 345 19.77 4.03 -13.19
N ASN A 346 20.79 4.37 -12.41
CA ASN A 346 22.13 4.71 -12.90
C ASN A 346 23.13 3.56 -12.73
N MET A 347 22.70 2.39 -12.23
CA MET A 347 23.59 1.23 -12.07
C MET A 347 23.91 0.58 -13.40
N LEU A 348 25.14 0.05 -13.50
CA LEU A 348 25.59 -0.73 -14.63
C LEU A 348 24.90 -2.09 -14.71
N ASN A 349 24.97 -2.71 -15.90
CA ASN A 349 24.42 -4.04 -16.16
C ASN A 349 22.90 -4.16 -15.93
N PRO A 350 22.08 -3.35 -16.60
CA PRO A 350 20.64 -3.50 -16.56
C PRO A 350 20.25 -4.85 -17.17
N VAL A 351 19.35 -5.57 -16.50
CA VAL A 351 18.83 -6.85 -17.03
C VAL A 351 17.83 -6.55 -18.15
N PRO A 352 17.93 -7.19 -19.33
CA PRO A 352 17.01 -7.00 -20.44
C PRO A 352 15.56 -7.29 -20.08
N LYS A 353 14.59 -6.56 -20.67
CA LYS A 353 13.15 -6.67 -20.33
C LYS A 353 12.59 -8.07 -20.61
N ASN A 354 13.02 -8.75 -21.67
CA ASN A 354 12.61 -10.15 -21.95
C ASN A 354 13.05 -11.09 -20.83
N ILE A 355 14.30 -10.98 -20.35
CA ILE A 355 14.82 -11.78 -19.23
C ILE A 355 14.02 -11.51 -17.94
N ARG A 356 13.73 -10.23 -17.64
CA ARG A 356 12.87 -9.88 -16.50
C ARG A 356 11.49 -10.53 -16.64
N HIS A 357 10.93 -10.56 -17.83
CA HIS A 357 9.63 -11.20 -18.10
C HIS A 357 9.67 -12.72 -17.84
N GLU A 358 10.68 -13.39 -18.33
CA GLU A 358 10.89 -14.83 -18.12
C GLU A 358 11.06 -15.16 -16.64
N ARG A 359 11.95 -14.46 -15.93
CA ARG A 359 12.14 -14.64 -14.48
C ARG A 359 10.85 -14.38 -13.70
N SER A 360 10.10 -13.34 -14.08
CA SER A 360 8.80 -13.03 -13.46
C SER A 360 7.78 -14.15 -13.70
N LYS A 361 7.73 -14.75 -14.90
CA LYS A 361 6.86 -15.87 -15.22
C LYS A 361 7.20 -17.10 -14.37
N MET A 362 8.48 -17.42 -14.22
CA MET A 362 8.95 -18.54 -13.38
C MET A 362 8.51 -18.39 -11.92
N LEU A 363 8.74 -17.20 -11.31
CA LEU A 363 8.35 -16.97 -9.92
C LEU A 363 6.82 -16.88 -9.72
N ARG A 364 6.07 -16.40 -10.70
CA ARG A 364 4.60 -16.43 -10.63
C ARG A 364 4.07 -17.87 -10.67
N SER A 365 4.66 -18.73 -11.49
CA SER A 365 4.33 -20.17 -11.48
C SER A 365 4.66 -20.80 -10.14
N LEU A 366 5.81 -20.45 -9.52
CA LEU A 366 6.14 -20.90 -8.17
C LEU A 366 5.12 -20.40 -7.14
N SER A 367 4.70 -19.13 -7.23
CA SER A 367 3.66 -18.55 -6.36
C SER A 367 2.34 -19.33 -6.43
N GLU A 368 1.91 -19.71 -7.62
CA GLU A 368 0.70 -20.51 -7.79
C GLU A 368 0.82 -21.89 -7.16
N LYS A 369 1.98 -22.54 -7.31
CA LYS A 369 2.25 -23.84 -6.66
C LYS A 369 2.21 -23.70 -5.12
N LYS A 370 2.91 -22.70 -4.57
CA LYS A 370 2.93 -22.43 -3.13
C LYS A 370 1.53 -22.16 -2.58
N ARG A 371 0.74 -21.34 -3.27
CA ARG A 371 -0.66 -21.06 -2.88
C ARG A 371 -1.54 -22.30 -2.88
N LYS A 372 -1.40 -23.16 -3.89
CA LYS A 372 -2.11 -24.44 -3.92
C LYS A 372 -1.73 -25.32 -2.74
N ILE A 373 -0.43 -25.48 -2.46
CA ILE A 373 0.04 -26.26 -1.31
C ILE A 373 -0.54 -25.72 -0.01
N PHE A 374 -0.49 -24.39 0.19
CA PHE A 374 -1.08 -23.76 1.36
C PHE A 374 -2.59 -24.01 1.44
N TYR A 375 -3.34 -23.89 0.34
CA TYR A 375 -4.78 -24.16 0.34
C TYR A 375 -5.10 -25.63 0.64
N TYR A 376 -4.35 -26.57 0.06
CA TYR A 376 -4.51 -28.00 0.36
C TYR A 376 -4.24 -28.31 1.83
N SER A 377 -3.28 -27.65 2.47
CA SER A 377 -3.01 -27.85 3.90
C SER A 377 -4.15 -27.37 4.81
N GLN A 378 -5.10 -26.58 4.28
CA GLN A 378 -6.25 -26.09 5.05
C GLN A 378 -7.52 -26.95 4.87
N ILE A 379 -7.49 -27.97 4.03
CA ILE A 379 -8.62 -28.89 3.85
C ILE A 379 -8.89 -29.62 5.17
N ASN A 380 -10.17 -29.83 5.50
CA ASN A 380 -10.67 -30.41 6.73
C ASN A 380 -10.31 -29.64 8.01
N ARG A 381 -9.99 -28.33 7.89
CA ARG A 381 -9.81 -27.44 9.04
C ARG A 381 -11.01 -26.53 9.19
N LEU A 382 -11.50 -26.40 10.41
CA LEU A 382 -12.54 -25.43 10.75
C LEU A 382 -11.87 -24.05 10.96
N LYS A 383 -12.31 -23.04 10.21
CA LYS A 383 -11.77 -21.68 10.26
C LYS A 383 -12.89 -20.64 10.26
N PRO A 384 -12.78 -19.55 11.05
CA PRO A 384 -13.72 -18.43 10.96
C PRO A 384 -13.59 -17.72 9.61
N VAL A 385 -14.70 -17.39 8.97
CA VAL A 385 -14.75 -16.72 7.67
C VAL A 385 -15.43 -15.36 7.81
N LEU A 386 -14.79 -14.33 7.27
CA LEU A 386 -15.43 -13.04 7.05
C LEU A 386 -15.94 -12.98 5.62
N PHE A 387 -17.26 -12.93 5.45
CA PHE A 387 -17.90 -12.83 4.15
C PHE A 387 -17.84 -11.41 3.61
N GLU A 388 -17.63 -11.29 2.30
CA GLU A 388 -17.74 -10.01 1.59
C GLU A 388 -19.19 -9.69 1.28
N SER A 389 -19.55 -8.41 1.23
CA SER A 389 -20.91 -7.97 0.95
C SER A 389 -21.34 -8.16 -0.51
N GLU A 390 -20.38 -8.35 -1.39
CA GLU A 390 -20.62 -8.41 -2.84
C GLU A 390 -20.99 -9.84 -3.28
N ASN A 391 -22.20 -9.98 -3.84
CA ASN A 391 -22.63 -11.22 -4.49
C ASN A 391 -22.20 -11.20 -5.97
N LYS A 392 -21.35 -12.14 -6.35
CA LYS A 392 -20.91 -12.33 -7.74
C LYS A 392 -21.36 -13.69 -8.25
N LEU A 393 -22.17 -13.68 -9.30
CA LEU A 393 -22.64 -14.92 -9.96
C LEU A 393 -23.36 -15.89 -9.01
N GLY A 394 -24.12 -15.38 -8.04
CA GLY A 394 -24.83 -16.19 -7.05
C GLY A 394 -23.99 -16.71 -5.89
N TYR A 395 -22.72 -16.29 -5.79
CA TYR A 395 -21.82 -16.66 -4.69
C TYR A 395 -21.43 -15.46 -3.85
N ILE A 396 -21.44 -15.63 -2.54
CA ILE A 396 -20.83 -14.69 -1.59
C ILE A 396 -19.46 -15.23 -1.26
N TYR A 397 -18.43 -14.44 -1.52
CA TYR A 397 -17.06 -14.78 -1.19
C TYR A 397 -16.72 -14.36 0.23
N GLY A 398 -15.74 -15.04 0.82
CA GLY A 398 -15.22 -14.70 2.12
C GLY A 398 -13.76 -15.08 2.26
N TYR A 399 -13.15 -14.64 3.35
CA TYR A 399 -11.77 -14.99 3.68
C TYR A 399 -11.70 -15.55 5.09
N THR A 400 -10.99 -16.66 5.25
CA THR A 400 -10.63 -17.19 6.56
C THR A 400 -9.72 -16.20 7.30
N ASP A 401 -9.47 -16.44 8.59
CA ASP A 401 -8.50 -15.70 9.39
C ASP A 401 -7.09 -15.72 8.77
N ASN A 402 -6.68 -16.85 8.20
CA ASN A 402 -5.40 -17.00 7.50
C ASN A 402 -5.51 -16.80 5.97
N TYR A 403 -6.52 -16.08 5.50
CA TYR A 403 -6.66 -15.56 4.14
C TYR A 403 -6.82 -16.60 3.02
N VAL A 404 -7.37 -17.77 3.31
CA VAL A 404 -7.92 -18.65 2.27
C VAL A 404 -9.27 -18.08 1.81
N ARG A 405 -9.46 -17.98 0.49
CA ARG A 405 -10.67 -17.46 -0.12
C ARG A 405 -11.66 -18.58 -0.40
#